data_e3a2a4d25c2e93ba6a6945a0f09aef2b
#
_entry.id   e3a2a4d25c2e93ba6a6945a0f09aef2b
#
_cell.length_a   1.000
_cell.length_b   1.000
_cell.length_c   1.000
_cell.angle_alpha   90.00
_cell.angle_beta   90.00
_cell.angle_gamma   90.00
#
_symmetry.space_group_name_H-M   'P 1'
#
loop_
_entity.id
_entity.type
_entity.pdbx_description
1 polymer ?
#
loop_
_entity_poly.entity_id
_entity_poly.type
_entity_poly.pdbx_seq_one_letter_code
_entity_poly.pdbx_strand_id
1 'polypeptide(L)'
;MKLKKYLYKSVTSTNDVAIKKIRQGFLSGIIISKKQTKGRGRYGNKWISIKNNLFMSVFFNLNKNKSLKNLTSSTCKIVQKSLLKLVKKKIKIKKPNDLLINEKKLCGILQETIFYKSKKFAIVGIGINVDRSPIIVNYPTTYVNFYTKKKLTSTKIYNEIKKNFENYLKK
;
A
#
# COMPACT_ATOMS: atom_id res chain seq x y z
N MET A 1 -6.28 0.86 17.47
CA MET A 1 -5.89 2.24 17.11
C MET A 1 -6.64 2.65 15.86
N LYS A 2 -7.28 3.85 15.82
CA LYS A 2 -7.91 4.40 14.61
C LYS A 2 -6.89 5.21 13.81
N LEU A 3 -6.77 4.96 12.51
CA LEU A 3 -5.86 5.68 11.62
C LEU A 3 -6.57 6.86 10.95
N LYS A 4 -6.06 8.08 11.19
CA LYS A 4 -6.57 9.29 10.52
C LYS A 4 -6.23 9.24 9.02
N LYS A 5 -7.22 9.55 8.18
CA LYS A 5 -7.07 9.59 6.71
C LYS A 5 -6.72 10.99 6.24
N TYR A 6 -5.75 11.08 5.34
CA TYR A 6 -5.36 12.29 4.61
C TYR A 6 -5.49 12.01 3.10
N LEU A 7 -6.37 12.73 2.42
CA LEU A 7 -6.66 12.55 1.00
C LEU A 7 -6.09 13.72 0.18
N TYR A 8 -5.39 13.39 -0.91
CA TYR A 8 -4.76 14.34 -1.82
C TYR A 8 -5.22 14.11 -3.26
N LYS A 9 -5.33 15.19 -4.04
CA LYS A 9 -5.57 15.11 -5.50
C LYS A 9 -4.31 14.60 -6.22
N SER A 10 -3.14 15.15 -5.89
CA SER A 10 -1.84 14.77 -6.44
C SER A 10 -0.73 14.99 -5.44
N VAL A 11 0.27 14.13 -5.45
CA VAL A 11 1.48 14.21 -4.62
C VAL A 11 2.70 13.72 -5.40
N THR A 12 3.90 14.01 -4.93
CA THR A 12 5.13 13.37 -5.45
C THR A 12 5.08 11.87 -5.20
N SER A 13 4.95 11.48 -3.93
CA SER A 13 4.77 10.11 -3.46
C SER A 13 3.96 10.14 -2.16
N THR A 14 3.10 9.15 -1.95
CA THR A 14 2.36 9.01 -0.69
C THR A 14 3.29 8.73 0.49
N ASN A 15 4.43 8.06 0.28
CA ASN A 15 5.46 7.88 1.31
C ASN A 15 6.13 9.20 1.70
N ASP A 16 6.41 10.11 0.74
CA ASP A 16 7.00 11.42 1.04
C ASP A 16 6.05 12.28 1.89
N VAL A 17 4.75 12.21 1.60
CA VAL A 17 3.74 12.90 2.41
C VAL A 17 3.66 12.29 3.81
N ALA A 18 3.76 10.97 3.95
CA ALA A 18 3.81 10.31 5.26
C ALA A 18 5.04 10.78 6.06
N ILE A 19 6.22 10.90 5.44
CA ILE A 19 7.43 11.46 6.07
C ILE A 19 7.18 12.90 6.55
N LYS A 20 6.56 13.74 5.73
CA LYS A 20 6.20 15.11 6.12
C LYS A 20 5.25 15.13 7.33
N LYS A 21 4.25 14.24 7.36
CA LYS A 21 3.32 14.11 8.50
C LYS A 21 4.03 13.69 9.78
N ILE A 22 4.95 12.73 9.71
CA ILE A 22 5.76 12.32 10.87
C ILE A 22 6.59 13.50 11.39
N ARG A 23 7.24 14.27 10.50
CA ARG A 23 8.01 15.47 10.87
C ARG A 23 7.14 16.60 11.45
N GLN A 24 5.84 16.62 11.15
CA GLN A 24 4.86 17.50 11.78
C GLN A 24 4.36 16.97 13.15
N GLY A 25 4.90 15.85 13.65
CA GLY A 25 4.57 15.29 14.96
C GLY A 25 3.43 14.25 14.96
N PHE A 26 2.87 13.89 13.80
CA PHE A 26 1.83 12.86 13.75
C PHE A 26 2.43 11.46 13.97
N LEU A 27 1.88 10.70 14.91
CA LEU A 27 2.40 9.38 15.29
C LEU A 27 1.89 8.25 14.38
N SER A 28 0.77 8.44 13.69
CA SER A 28 0.19 7.45 12.78
C SER A 28 -0.83 8.07 11.83
N GLY A 29 -1.08 7.41 10.72
CA GLY A 29 -2.11 7.83 9.77
C GLY A 29 -2.05 7.07 8.45
N ILE A 30 -2.96 7.43 7.56
CA ILE A 30 -3.03 6.91 6.19
C ILE A 30 -3.07 8.08 5.22
N ILE A 31 -2.13 8.07 4.30
CA ILE A 31 -2.09 8.97 3.15
C ILE A 31 -2.71 8.26 1.96
N ILE A 32 -3.59 8.94 1.22
CA ILE A 32 -4.16 8.46 -0.05
C ILE A 32 -4.01 9.57 -1.07
N SER A 33 -3.64 9.21 -2.29
CA SER A 33 -3.63 10.16 -3.41
C SER A 33 -4.31 9.59 -4.64
N LYS A 34 -4.95 10.46 -5.43
CA LYS A 34 -5.50 10.07 -6.74
C LYS A 34 -4.41 9.93 -7.81
N LYS A 35 -3.25 10.61 -7.61
CA LYS A 35 -2.11 10.59 -8.55
C LYS A 35 -0.79 10.73 -7.78
N GLN A 36 0.23 10.00 -8.20
CA GLN A 36 1.62 10.23 -7.80
C GLN A 36 2.43 10.66 -9.02
N THR A 37 3.20 11.75 -8.92
CA THR A 37 4.05 12.24 -10.01
C THR A 37 5.43 11.58 -10.03
N LYS A 38 5.91 11.12 -8.85
CA LYS A 38 7.17 10.41 -8.65
C LYS A 38 6.96 9.18 -7.75
N GLY A 39 5.99 8.31 -8.13
CA GLY A 39 5.75 7.05 -7.42
C GLY A 39 6.99 6.17 -7.45
N ARG A 40 7.32 5.55 -6.29
CA ARG A 40 8.52 4.71 -6.13
C ARG A 40 8.17 3.25 -5.85
N GLY A 41 8.99 2.36 -6.41
CA GLY A 41 9.12 0.97 -6.03
C GLY A 41 10.47 0.72 -5.35
N ARG A 42 10.85 -0.54 -5.18
CA ARG A 42 12.16 -0.94 -4.66
C ARG A 42 13.25 -0.75 -5.70
N TYR A 43 14.49 -0.56 -5.21
CA TYR A 43 15.69 -0.46 -6.05
C TYR A 43 15.59 0.62 -7.13
N GLY A 44 15.00 1.79 -6.82
CA GLY A 44 14.87 2.89 -7.77
C GLY A 44 13.79 2.72 -8.84
N ASN A 45 13.09 1.58 -8.87
CA ASN A 45 12.00 1.37 -9.81
C ASN A 45 10.88 2.39 -9.62
N LYS A 46 10.26 2.82 -10.72
CA LYS A 46 9.09 3.72 -10.70
C LYS A 46 7.81 2.92 -10.49
N TRP A 47 6.88 3.46 -9.70
CA TRP A 47 5.50 3.00 -9.66
C TRP A 47 4.63 3.91 -10.55
N ILE A 48 4.07 3.35 -11.62
CA ILE A 48 3.29 4.11 -12.61
C ILE A 48 1.91 4.40 -12.04
N SER A 49 1.54 5.70 -12.06
CA SER A 49 0.26 6.18 -11.53
C SER A 49 -0.79 6.24 -12.63
N ILE A 50 -1.73 5.30 -12.63
CA ILE A 50 -2.87 5.27 -13.55
C ILE A 50 -4.13 5.66 -12.77
N LYS A 51 -4.98 6.50 -13.40
CA LYS A 51 -6.26 6.97 -12.81
C LYS A 51 -7.11 5.78 -12.31
N ASN A 52 -7.79 5.99 -11.19
CA ASN A 52 -8.65 5.02 -10.49
C ASN A 52 -7.92 3.85 -9.80
N ASN A 53 -6.61 3.74 -9.91
CA ASN A 53 -5.82 2.81 -9.10
C ASN A 53 -5.67 3.32 -7.66
N LEU A 54 -5.25 2.47 -6.74
CA LEU A 54 -5.05 2.83 -5.34
C LEU A 54 -3.58 3.11 -5.08
N PHE A 55 -3.30 4.31 -4.56
CA PHE A 55 -2.00 4.72 -4.05
C PHE A 55 -2.17 5.18 -2.61
N MET A 56 -1.62 4.44 -1.67
CA MET A 56 -1.72 4.78 -0.26
C MET A 56 -0.44 4.48 0.50
N SER A 57 -0.24 5.16 1.61
CA SER A 57 0.81 4.85 2.58
C SER A 57 0.22 4.84 3.99
N VAL A 58 0.49 3.79 4.73
CA VAL A 58 0.23 3.71 6.17
C VAL A 58 1.51 4.07 6.89
N PHE A 59 1.47 4.99 7.85
CA PHE A 59 2.61 5.29 8.70
C PHE A 59 2.24 5.17 10.17
N PHE A 60 3.19 4.72 10.99
CA PHE A 60 3.00 4.53 12.43
C PHE A 60 4.34 4.41 13.15
N ASN A 61 4.32 4.77 14.44
CA ASN A 61 5.46 4.57 15.32
C ASN A 61 5.66 3.06 15.56
N LEU A 62 6.90 2.60 15.44
CA LEU A 62 7.31 1.24 15.77
C LEU A 62 7.59 1.16 17.26
N ASN A 63 6.72 0.49 18.00
CA ASN A 63 6.98 0.12 19.38
C ASN A 63 8.03 -1.00 19.43
N LYS A 64 8.73 -1.14 20.58
CA LYS A 64 9.78 -2.17 20.81
C LYS A 64 9.35 -3.59 20.42
N ASN A 65 8.05 -3.89 20.48
CA ASN A 65 7.49 -5.21 20.21
C ASN A 65 7.21 -5.52 18.71
N LYS A 66 7.40 -4.55 17.80
CA LYS A 66 7.14 -4.74 16.37
C LYS A 66 8.42 -4.78 15.56
N SER A 67 8.87 -5.99 15.26
CA SER A 67 10.04 -6.21 14.42
C SER A 67 9.81 -5.76 12.98
N LEU A 68 10.74 -4.98 12.44
CA LEU A 68 10.80 -4.62 11.02
C LEU A 68 10.95 -5.82 10.10
N LYS A 69 11.63 -6.88 10.58
CA LYS A 69 11.94 -8.09 9.82
C LYS A 69 10.68 -8.72 9.21
N ASN A 70 9.57 -8.68 9.94
CA ASN A 70 8.32 -9.31 9.53
C ASN A 70 7.29 -8.32 8.94
N LEU A 71 7.57 -7.01 8.97
CA LEU A 71 6.57 -6.00 8.60
C LEU A 71 6.13 -6.09 7.14
N THR A 72 7.06 -6.29 6.20
CA THR A 72 6.71 -6.43 4.78
C THR A 72 5.85 -7.68 4.55
N SER A 73 6.23 -8.82 5.15
CA SER A 73 5.46 -10.06 5.05
C SER A 73 4.07 -9.91 5.67
N SER A 74 3.97 -9.29 6.85
CA SER A 74 2.68 -9.01 7.51
C SER A 74 1.82 -8.08 6.66
N THR A 75 2.41 -7.05 6.05
CA THR A 75 1.70 -6.14 5.15
C THR A 75 1.17 -6.88 3.91
N CYS A 76 1.99 -7.73 3.29
CA CYS A 76 1.54 -8.55 2.16
C CYS A 76 0.34 -9.41 2.54
N LYS A 77 0.37 -10.07 3.70
CA LYS A 77 -0.74 -10.87 4.22
C LYS A 77 -2.00 -10.03 4.50
N ILE A 78 -1.85 -8.82 5.07
CA ILE A 78 -2.95 -7.88 5.32
C ILE A 78 -3.63 -7.49 4.01
N VAL A 79 -2.84 -7.07 3.01
CA VAL A 79 -3.37 -6.66 1.69
C VAL A 79 -3.99 -7.85 0.97
N GLN A 80 -3.33 -9.01 0.96
CA GLN A 80 -3.86 -10.25 0.40
C GLN A 80 -5.22 -10.62 1.00
N LYS A 81 -5.32 -10.66 2.35
CA LYS A 81 -6.57 -10.96 3.07
C LYS A 81 -7.68 -9.97 2.73
N SER A 82 -7.34 -8.68 2.58
CA SER A 82 -8.29 -7.64 2.21
C SER A 82 -8.83 -7.84 0.79
N LEU A 83 -7.96 -8.18 -0.16
CA LEU A 83 -8.34 -8.40 -1.54
C LEU A 83 -9.10 -9.72 -1.75
N LEU A 84 -8.74 -10.80 -1.03
CA LEU A 84 -9.44 -12.09 -1.11
C LEU A 84 -10.91 -12.03 -0.71
N LYS A 85 -11.31 -11.04 0.11
CA LYS A 85 -12.73 -10.79 0.43
C LYS A 85 -13.50 -10.17 -0.74
N LEU A 86 -12.81 -9.54 -1.67
CA LEU A 86 -13.41 -8.77 -2.76
C LEU A 86 -13.25 -9.46 -4.12
N VAL A 87 -12.23 -10.28 -4.28
CA VAL A 87 -11.85 -10.93 -5.54
C VAL A 87 -11.87 -12.45 -5.33
N LYS A 88 -12.74 -13.16 -6.07
CA LYS A 88 -12.85 -14.63 -6.02
C LYS A 88 -11.76 -15.29 -6.89
N LYS A 89 -10.50 -14.96 -6.66
CA LYS A 89 -9.34 -15.55 -7.35
C LYS A 89 -8.18 -15.73 -6.37
N LYS A 90 -7.37 -16.77 -6.60
CA LYS A 90 -6.17 -17.00 -5.81
C LYS A 90 -5.19 -15.84 -6.00
N ILE A 91 -4.79 -15.22 -4.89
CA ILE A 91 -3.79 -14.16 -4.87
C ILE A 91 -2.53 -14.73 -4.23
N LYS A 92 -1.43 -14.76 -4.99
CA LYS A 92 -0.12 -15.26 -4.54
C LYS A 92 0.74 -14.11 -4.04
N ILE A 93 1.43 -14.33 -2.93
CA ILE A 93 2.49 -13.41 -2.48
C ILE A 93 3.80 -13.84 -3.16
N LYS A 94 4.34 -12.99 -4.03
CA LYS A 94 5.70 -13.12 -4.55
C LYS A 94 6.62 -12.33 -3.63
N LYS A 95 7.41 -13.07 -2.86
CA LYS A 95 8.39 -12.44 -1.95
C LYS A 95 9.36 -11.55 -2.74
N PRO A 96 9.78 -10.42 -2.16
CA PRO A 96 9.46 -10.05 -0.78
C PRO A 96 8.18 -9.19 -0.65
N ASN A 97 7.64 -8.58 -1.73
CA ASN A 97 6.74 -7.43 -1.60
C ASN A 97 5.67 -7.29 -2.68
N ASP A 98 5.44 -8.31 -3.52
CA ASP A 98 4.47 -8.24 -4.60
C ASP A 98 3.30 -9.20 -4.39
N LEU A 99 2.11 -8.81 -4.85
CA LEU A 99 0.96 -9.70 -4.95
C LEU A 99 0.62 -9.95 -6.41
N LEU A 100 0.37 -11.20 -6.75
CA LEU A 100 0.11 -11.66 -8.10
C LEU A 100 -1.24 -12.37 -8.20
N ILE A 101 -1.87 -12.27 -9.38
CA ILE A 101 -2.95 -13.16 -9.84
C ILE A 101 -2.50 -13.75 -11.19
N ASN A 102 -2.54 -15.07 -11.34
CA ASN A 102 -2.10 -15.79 -12.55
C ASN A 102 -0.70 -15.31 -13.00
N GLU A 103 0.24 -15.26 -12.07
CA GLU A 103 1.64 -14.82 -12.24
C GLU A 103 1.80 -13.37 -12.74
N LYS A 104 0.71 -12.58 -12.82
CA LYS A 104 0.71 -11.17 -13.23
C LYS A 104 0.65 -10.25 -12.01
N LYS A 105 1.48 -9.22 -11.96
CA LYS A 105 1.57 -8.30 -10.82
C LYS A 105 0.34 -7.43 -10.68
N LEU A 106 -0.31 -7.55 -9.53
CA LEU A 106 -1.49 -6.79 -9.13
C LEU A 106 -1.15 -5.62 -8.19
N CYS A 107 -0.23 -5.86 -7.25
CA CYS A 107 0.10 -4.95 -6.17
C CYS A 107 1.60 -4.97 -5.89
N GLY A 108 2.13 -3.81 -5.51
CA GLY A 108 3.49 -3.65 -4.98
C GLY A 108 3.46 -2.95 -3.64
N ILE A 109 4.34 -3.37 -2.72
CA ILE A 109 4.47 -2.81 -1.38
C ILE A 109 5.88 -2.26 -1.21
N LEU A 110 5.98 -1.01 -0.75
CA LEU A 110 7.26 -0.34 -0.46
C LEU A 110 7.32 0.07 1.00
N GLN A 111 8.18 -0.60 1.77
CA GLN A 111 8.43 -0.25 3.16
C GLN A 111 9.65 0.66 3.26
N GLU A 112 9.48 1.75 4.00
CA GLU A 112 10.54 2.66 4.39
C GLU A 112 10.50 2.91 5.89
N THR A 113 11.62 3.35 6.48
CA THR A 113 11.69 3.72 7.89
C THR A 113 12.42 5.02 8.06
N ILE A 114 11.99 5.82 9.03
CA ILE A 114 12.70 7.02 9.45
C ILE A 114 12.79 7.09 10.98
N PHE A 115 13.81 7.79 11.46
CA PHE A 115 13.89 8.23 12.84
C PHE A 115 13.45 9.70 12.92
N TYR A 116 12.62 10.01 13.91
CA TYR A 116 12.23 11.38 14.23
C TYR A 116 11.98 11.52 15.74
N LYS A 117 12.65 12.50 16.40
CA LYS A 117 12.57 12.74 17.84
C LYS A 117 12.69 11.44 18.66
N SER A 118 13.81 10.71 18.49
CA SER A 118 14.12 9.43 19.16
C SER A 118 13.11 8.29 18.93
N LYS A 119 12.14 8.46 18.04
CA LYS A 119 11.15 7.43 17.68
C LYS A 119 11.43 6.89 16.28
N LYS A 120 11.31 5.58 16.13
CA LYS A 120 11.39 4.91 14.83
C LYS A 120 10.00 4.76 14.23
N PHE A 121 9.82 5.16 12.99
CA PHE A 121 8.56 5.05 12.26
C PHE A 121 8.69 4.10 11.10
N ALA A 122 7.64 3.31 10.87
CA ALA A 122 7.44 2.58 9.64
C ALA A 122 6.51 3.36 8.71
N ILE A 123 6.84 3.33 7.43
CA ILE A 123 6.01 3.86 6.34
C ILE A 123 5.83 2.73 5.35
N VAL A 124 4.60 2.37 5.06
CA VAL A 124 4.24 1.25 4.19
C VAL A 124 3.44 1.77 3.01
N GLY A 125 4.11 1.98 1.90
CA GLY A 125 3.50 2.32 0.61
C GLY A 125 2.84 1.09 -0.01
N ILE A 126 1.62 1.26 -0.51
CA ILE A 126 0.82 0.21 -1.15
C ILE A 126 0.27 0.77 -2.45
N GLY A 127 0.73 0.20 -3.57
CA GLY A 127 0.19 0.48 -4.90
C GLY A 127 -0.61 -0.72 -5.39
N ILE A 128 -1.88 -0.51 -5.79
CA ILE A 128 -2.75 -1.58 -6.33
C ILE A 128 -3.31 -1.14 -7.67
N ASN A 129 -3.14 -1.98 -8.67
CA ASN A 129 -3.83 -1.84 -9.94
C ASN A 129 -5.29 -2.24 -9.75
N VAL A 130 -6.20 -1.26 -9.78
CA VAL A 130 -7.64 -1.51 -9.54
C VAL A 130 -8.42 -1.54 -10.84
N ASP A 131 -8.30 -0.51 -11.65
CA ASP A 131 -9.09 -0.29 -12.86
C ASP A 131 -8.34 -0.64 -14.14
N ARG A 132 -7.03 -0.40 -14.15
CA ARG A 132 -6.11 -0.72 -15.25
C ARG A 132 -4.73 -1.03 -14.70
N SER A 133 -3.93 -1.74 -15.51
CA SER A 133 -2.52 -1.97 -15.19
C SER A 133 -1.61 -1.37 -16.28
N PRO A 134 -0.40 -0.92 -15.91
CA PRO A 134 0.57 -0.46 -16.90
C PRO A 134 1.11 -1.64 -17.74
N ILE A 135 1.51 -1.37 -18.96
CA ILE A 135 2.32 -2.31 -19.74
C ILE A 135 3.77 -2.12 -19.29
N ILE A 136 4.40 -3.20 -18.82
CA ILE A 136 5.80 -3.22 -18.37
C ILE A 136 6.53 -4.30 -19.15
N VAL A 137 7.62 -3.93 -19.80
CA VAL A 137 8.40 -4.84 -20.67
C VAL A 137 8.91 -6.08 -19.91
N ASN A 138 9.39 -5.90 -18.68
CA ASN A 138 10.13 -6.92 -17.94
C ASN A 138 9.26 -7.88 -17.11
N TYR A 139 7.98 -7.59 -16.91
CA TYR A 139 7.07 -8.48 -16.17
C TYR A 139 5.59 -8.19 -16.46
N PRO A 140 4.74 -9.23 -16.49
CA PRO A 140 3.34 -9.05 -16.77
C PRO A 140 2.62 -8.41 -15.58
N THR A 141 1.64 -7.55 -15.87
CA THR A 141 0.81 -6.87 -14.89
C THR A 141 -0.67 -7.19 -15.10
N THR A 142 -1.46 -7.01 -14.06
CA THR A 142 -2.92 -7.16 -14.08
C THR A 142 -3.59 -6.19 -13.11
N TYR A 143 -4.92 -6.16 -13.09
CA TYR A 143 -5.71 -5.28 -12.25
C TYR A 143 -6.93 -5.97 -11.67
N VAL A 144 -7.46 -5.45 -10.55
CA VAL A 144 -8.54 -6.07 -9.77
C VAL A 144 -9.80 -6.28 -10.61
N ASN A 145 -10.23 -5.25 -11.34
CA ASN A 145 -11.49 -5.26 -12.06
C ASN A 145 -11.52 -6.21 -13.27
N PHE A 146 -10.36 -6.72 -13.69
CA PHE A 146 -10.30 -7.81 -14.67
C PHE A 146 -10.90 -9.12 -14.14
N TYR A 147 -10.91 -9.31 -12.83
CA TYR A 147 -11.34 -10.55 -12.18
C TYR A 147 -12.67 -10.41 -11.43
N THR A 148 -13.37 -9.29 -11.56
CA THR A 148 -14.62 -9.03 -10.83
C THR A 148 -15.78 -8.75 -11.76
N LYS A 149 -16.97 -9.35 -11.49
CA LYS A 149 -18.19 -9.08 -12.27
C LYS A 149 -18.70 -7.65 -12.04
N LYS A 150 -18.61 -7.15 -10.79
CA LYS A 150 -18.97 -5.76 -10.44
C LYS A 150 -17.70 -4.93 -10.27
N LYS A 151 -17.67 -3.76 -10.87
CA LYS A 151 -16.55 -2.84 -10.77
C LYS A 151 -16.34 -2.43 -9.31
N LEU A 152 -15.13 -2.68 -8.82
CA LEU A 152 -14.68 -2.23 -7.50
C LEU A 152 -14.01 -0.87 -7.61
N THR A 153 -14.23 -0.03 -6.61
CA THR A 153 -13.55 1.27 -6.50
C THR A 153 -12.32 1.14 -5.61
N SER A 154 -11.33 2.00 -5.84
CA SER A 154 -10.16 2.12 -4.95
C SER A 154 -10.57 2.43 -3.50
N THR A 155 -11.67 3.16 -3.29
CA THR A 155 -12.22 3.44 -1.96
C THR A 155 -12.70 2.18 -1.24
N LYS A 156 -13.38 1.26 -1.93
CA LYS A 156 -13.85 0.00 -1.33
C LYS A 156 -12.67 -0.86 -0.88
N ILE A 157 -11.64 -0.97 -1.72
CA ILE A 157 -10.41 -1.72 -1.41
C ILE A 157 -9.67 -1.07 -0.24
N TYR A 158 -9.53 0.26 -0.27
CA TYR A 158 -8.92 1.03 0.81
C TYR A 158 -9.60 0.75 2.17
N ASN A 159 -10.92 0.75 2.23
CA ASN A 159 -11.66 0.54 3.48
C ASN A 159 -11.36 -0.83 4.10
N GLU A 160 -11.28 -1.90 3.28
CA GLU A 160 -10.90 -3.24 3.75
C GLU A 160 -9.45 -3.29 4.24
N ILE A 161 -8.52 -2.66 3.52
CA ILE A 161 -7.12 -2.59 3.94
C ILE A 161 -6.99 -1.82 5.25
N LYS A 162 -7.64 -0.65 5.37
CA LYS A 162 -7.64 0.16 6.58
C LYS A 162 -8.10 -0.65 7.79
N LYS A 163 -9.26 -1.33 7.68
CA LYS A 163 -9.81 -2.17 8.75
C LYS A 163 -8.82 -3.24 9.22
N ASN A 164 -8.19 -3.94 8.28
CA ASN A 164 -7.22 -4.98 8.62
C ASN A 164 -5.91 -4.41 9.20
N PHE A 165 -5.44 -3.24 8.74
CA PHE A 165 -4.30 -2.55 9.35
C PHE A 165 -4.60 -2.06 10.77
N GLU A 166 -5.76 -1.45 11.00
CA GLU A 166 -6.17 -1.00 12.33
C GLU A 166 -6.22 -2.16 13.34
N ASN A 167 -6.69 -3.34 12.89
CA ASN A 167 -6.67 -4.56 13.72
C ASN A 167 -5.24 -5.08 13.97
N TYR A 168 -4.37 -5.04 12.98
CA TYR A 168 -2.96 -5.43 13.13
C TYR A 168 -2.21 -4.51 14.10
N LEU A 169 -2.52 -3.22 14.09
CA LEU A 169 -1.85 -2.23 14.95
C LEU A 169 -2.38 -2.21 16.40
N LYS A 170 -3.51 -2.89 16.69
CA LYS A 170 -4.03 -3.07 18.07
C LYS A 170 -3.27 -4.16 18.85
N LYS A 171 -2.72 -5.15 18.12
CA LYS A 171 -1.88 -6.22 18.68
C LYS A 171 -0.46 -5.72 18.93
#